data_ea5946c739f3ed330f7d68e8d6f8dff9
#
_entry.id   ea5946c739f3ed330f7d68e8d6f8dff9
#
_cell.length_a   1.000
_cell.length_b   1.000
_cell.length_c   1.000
_cell.angle_alpha   90.00
_cell.angle_beta   90.00
_cell.angle_gamma   90.00
#
_symmetry.space_group_name_H-M   'P 1'
#
loop_
_entity.id
_entity.type
_entity.pdbx_description
1 polymer ?
#
loop_
_entity_poly.entity_id
_entity_poly.type
_entity_poly.pdbx_seq_one_letter_code
_entity_poly.pdbx_strand_id
1 'polypeptide(L)'
;MAVASADFRVHVLAHLQHSTYRLFSPRFVRLFVVTLLPADASVRAHISASLDHRPGAFIALEDLTPAEAARRLEAARIQLLLWVSEPGEGLRTLLGIQRPVPVSTHHLAVPATTGVEGVHYFSLDRATAAFPSAARSISERALILPHHYQVNSHASGLGPTGSEQLPSTRAGWRWPVSSIANFGQITRLDPTLLDTLRHVLLKTNALLWLAAPGPLPRLRAELAALGIHQRSRCIISPRLGWQAYAARAAVATLYVDTLHYNSHTTTVDVLWAGTPAVSTVGGSFTARVGAAVSRAAGIPDTAATSLRQYSMTVQSLTGVA
;
A
#
# COMPACT_ATOMS: atom_id res chain seq x y z
N MET A 1 -0.48 -24.65 -3.62
CA MET A 1 -0.17 -23.37 -2.96
C MET A 1 -1.44 -22.79 -2.40
N ALA A 2 -1.38 -22.08 -1.30
CA ALA A 2 -2.53 -21.38 -0.76
C ALA A 2 -2.20 -19.92 -0.44
N VAL A 3 -3.20 -19.03 -0.57
CA VAL A 3 -3.16 -17.65 -0.08
C VAL A 3 -4.11 -17.56 1.10
N ALA A 4 -3.59 -17.20 2.26
CA ALA A 4 -4.35 -17.09 3.51
C ALA A 4 -4.49 -15.63 3.92
N SER A 5 -5.73 -15.21 4.20
CA SER A 5 -6.03 -13.88 4.69
C SER A 5 -7.29 -13.84 5.57
N ALA A 6 -7.29 -12.92 6.52
CA ALA A 6 -8.48 -12.48 7.25
C ALA A 6 -9.24 -11.37 6.49
N ASP A 7 -8.64 -10.81 5.44
CA ASP A 7 -9.09 -9.59 4.76
C ASP A 7 -9.77 -9.86 3.41
N PHE A 8 -10.35 -11.05 3.20
CA PHE A 8 -11.22 -11.32 2.04
C PHE A 8 -12.60 -10.66 2.20
N ARG A 9 -12.58 -9.39 2.52
CA ARG A 9 -13.72 -8.48 2.71
C ARG A 9 -13.48 -7.20 1.91
N VAL A 10 -14.37 -6.22 1.98
CA VAL A 10 -14.12 -4.89 1.40
C VAL A 10 -12.95 -4.23 2.14
N HIS A 11 -11.76 -4.61 1.76
CA HIS A 11 -10.49 -4.24 2.37
C HIS A 11 -9.42 -3.99 1.31
N VAL A 12 -8.46 -3.13 1.61
CA VAL A 12 -7.39 -2.76 0.68
C VAL A 12 -6.58 -3.96 0.20
N LEU A 13 -6.32 -4.95 1.06
CA LEU A 13 -5.56 -6.15 0.68
C LEU A 13 -6.31 -7.03 -0.31
N ALA A 14 -7.62 -7.21 -0.14
CA ALA A 14 -8.44 -7.93 -1.13
C ALA A 14 -8.42 -7.21 -2.48
N HIS A 15 -8.55 -5.88 -2.46
CA HIS A 15 -8.50 -5.06 -3.66
C HIS A 15 -7.16 -5.17 -4.39
N LEU A 16 -6.03 -5.13 -3.67
CA LEU A 16 -4.70 -5.24 -4.29
C LEU A 16 -4.47 -6.59 -4.98
N GLN A 17 -5.10 -7.66 -4.49
CA GLN A 17 -4.78 -9.03 -4.92
C GLN A 17 -5.80 -9.67 -5.86
N HIS A 18 -7.01 -9.16 -5.96
CA HIS A 18 -8.10 -9.89 -6.59
C HIS A 18 -7.81 -10.33 -8.03
N SER A 19 -7.03 -9.58 -8.80
CA SER A 19 -6.67 -9.94 -10.16
C SER A 19 -5.43 -10.85 -10.26
N THR A 20 -4.68 -11.02 -9.16
CA THR A 20 -3.44 -11.82 -9.20
C THR A 20 -3.72 -13.32 -9.27
N TYR A 21 -4.87 -13.76 -8.74
CA TYR A 21 -5.21 -15.19 -8.70
C TYR A 21 -5.28 -15.83 -10.08
N ARG A 22 -5.75 -15.12 -11.10
CA ARG A 22 -5.82 -15.61 -12.49
C ARG A 22 -4.46 -15.73 -13.18
N LEU A 23 -3.40 -15.13 -12.61
CA LEU A 23 -2.05 -15.16 -13.18
C LEU A 23 -1.31 -16.46 -12.85
N PHE A 24 -1.81 -17.25 -11.90
CA PHE A 24 -1.23 -18.55 -11.58
C PHE A 24 -1.70 -19.59 -12.58
N SER A 25 -0.79 -20.06 -13.41
CA SER A 25 -1.08 -21.12 -14.37
C SER A 25 -1.53 -22.40 -13.66
N PRO A 26 -2.75 -22.92 -13.95
CA PRO A 26 -3.25 -24.15 -13.33
C PRO A 26 -2.43 -25.39 -13.70
N ARG A 27 -1.62 -25.29 -14.76
CA ARG A 27 -0.66 -26.35 -15.16
C ARG A 27 0.44 -26.57 -14.12
N PHE A 28 0.87 -25.48 -13.43
CA PHE A 28 1.99 -25.55 -12.49
C PHE A 28 1.56 -25.38 -11.04
N VAL A 29 0.46 -24.66 -10.79
CA VAL A 29 0.04 -24.29 -9.44
C VAL A 29 -1.43 -24.60 -9.24
N ARG A 30 -1.73 -25.56 -8.35
CA ARG A 30 -3.08 -25.68 -7.80
C ARG A 30 -3.24 -24.65 -6.68
N LEU A 31 -3.99 -23.59 -6.95
CA LEU A 31 -4.17 -22.48 -6.02
C LEU A 31 -5.39 -22.72 -5.12
N PHE A 32 -5.25 -22.46 -3.83
CA PHE A 32 -6.30 -22.44 -2.83
C PHE A 32 -6.37 -21.05 -2.20
N VAL A 33 -7.55 -20.67 -1.74
CA VAL A 33 -7.80 -19.46 -0.95
C VAL A 33 -8.24 -19.91 0.44
N VAL A 34 -7.54 -19.46 1.45
CA VAL A 34 -7.74 -19.84 2.85
C VAL A 34 -8.30 -18.64 3.60
N THR A 35 -9.53 -18.73 4.08
CA THR A 35 -10.17 -17.67 4.85
C THR A 35 -9.94 -17.88 6.34
N LEU A 36 -9.41 -16.85 7.02
CA LEU A 36 -9.18 -16.83 8.48
C LEU A 36 -10.33 -16.15 9.23
N LEU A 37 -11.09 -15.30 8.52
CA LEU A 37 -12.34 -14.69 8.95
C LEU A 37 -13.36 -14.83 7.81
N PRO A 38 -14.67 -14.72 8.08
CA PRO A 38 -15.70 -14.80 7.05
C PRO A 38 -15.43 -13.82 5.90
N ALA A 39 -15.43 -14.33 4.68
CA ALA A 39 -15.22 -13.54 3.47
C ALA A 39 -16.51 -12.89 3.00
N ASP A 40 -16.44 -11.64 2.53
CA ASP A 40 -17.57 -10.97 1.90
C ASP A 40 -18.01 -11.72 0.63
N ALA A 41 -19.31 -11.87 0.44
CA ALA A 41 -19.87 -12.62 -0.69
C ALA A 41 -19.39 -12.08 -2.05
N SER A 42 -19.31 -10.76 -2.19
CA SER A 42 -18.82 -10.10 -3.42
C SER A 42 -17.34 -10.39 -3.70
N VAL A 43 -16.49 -10.32 -2.67
CA VAL A 43 -15.06 -10.63 -2.76
C VAL A 43 -14.86 -12.10 -3.10
N ARG A 44 -15.60 -12.98 -2.41
CA ARG A 44 -15.57 -14.43 -2.65
C ARG A 44 -16.00 -14.77 -4.08
N ALA A 45 -17.09 -14.17 -4.58
CA ALA A 45 -17.55 -14.38 -5.94
C ALA A 45 -16.50 -13.94 -6.98
N HIS A 46 -15.86 -12.79 -6.78
CA HIS A 46 -14.82 -12.28 -7.65
C HIS A 46 -13.59 -13.19 -7.69
N ILE A 47 -13.10 -13.64 -6.52
CA ILE A 47 -11.98 -14.58 -6.44
C ILE A 47 -12.36 -15.92 -7.07
N SER A 48 -13.59 -16.42 -6.84
CA SER A 48 -14.08 -17.65 -7.44
C SER A 48 -14.05 -17.59 -8.97
N ALA A 49 -14.52 -16.47 -9.55
CA ALA A 49 -14.45 -16.23 -10.99
C ALA A 49 -12.99 -16.22 -11.49
N SER A 50 -12.08 -15.62 -10.74
CA SER A 50 -10.63 -15.61 -11.05
C SER A 50 -9.98 -17.00 -10.98
N LEU A 51 -10.64 -17.98 -10.37
CA LEU A 51 -10.23 -19.37 -10.24
C LEU A 51 -11.08 -20.31 -11.12
N ASP A 52 -11.76 -19.79 -12.14
CA ASP A 52 -12.65 -20.54 -13.03
C ASP A 52 -13.71 -21.35 -12.27
N HIS A 53 -14.23 -20.80 -11.18
CA HIS A 53 -15.20 -21.43 -10.26
C HIS A 53 -14.79 -22.85 -9.79
N ARG A 54 -13.51 -23.12 -9.69
CA ARG A 54 -12.99 -24.46 -9.34
C ARG A 54 -13.52 -24.93 -7.98
N PRO A 55 -14.20 -26.10 -7.93
CA PRO A 55 -14.70 -26.65 -6.69
C PRO A 55 -13.59 -26.90 -5.67
N GLY A 56 -13.84 -26.60 -4.40
CA GLY A 56 -12.90 -26.81 -3.31
C GLY A 56 -11.68 -25.88 -3.32
N ALA A 57 -11.71 -24.78 -4.09
CA ALA A 57 -10.65 -23.79 -4.08
C ALA A 57 -10.61 -22.97 -2.78
N PHE A 58 -11.72 -22.85 -2.06
CA PHE A 58 -11.80 -22.18 -0.77
C PHE A 58 -11.70 -23.15 0.38
N ILE A 59 -10.87 -22.82 1.37
CA ILE A 59 -10.69 -23.55 2.63
C ILE A 59 -11.03 -22.58 3.75
N ALA A 60 -12.16 -22.81 4.43
CA ALA A 60 -12.60 -22.02 5.57
C ALA A 60 -11.92 -22.51 6.85
N LEU A 61 -11.35 -21.58 7.63
CA LEU A 61 -10.70 -21.85 8.90
C LEU A 61 -11.26 -21.00 10.05
N GLU A 62 -12.29 -20.20 9.81
CA GLU A 62 -12.81 -19.15 10.71
C GLU A 62 -13.20 -19.68 12.10
N ASP A 63 -13.83 -20.86 12.13
CA ASP A 63 -14.40 -21.45 13.36
C ASP A 63 -13.54 -22.58 13.92
N LEU A 64 -12.31 -22.76 13.39
CA LEU A 64 -11.43 -23.84 13.78
C LEU A 64 -10.42 -23.41 14.86
N THR A 65 -10.11 -24.32 15.76
CA THR A 65 -8.93 -24.16 16.61
C THR A 65 -7.64 -24.19 15.76
N PRO A 66 -6.52 -23.63 16.24
CA PRO A 66 -5.25 -23.67 15.50
C PRO A 66 -4.83 -25.09 15.08
N ALA A 67 -5.06 -26.08 15.95
CA ALA A 67 -4.72 -27.47 15.66
C ALA A 67 -5.64 -28.11 14.60
N GLU A 68 -6.92 -27.77 14.58
CA GLU A 68 -7.87 -28.23 13.55
C GLU A 68 -7.57 -27.55 12.22
N ALA A 69 -7.28 -26.25 12.24
CA ALA A 69 -6.86 -25.49 11.06
C ALA A 69 -5.57 -26.06 10.45
N ALA A 70 -4.58 -26.41 11.28
CA ALA A 70 -3.35 -27.05 10.83
C ALA A 70 -3.65 -28.38 10.12
N ARG A 71 -4.41 -29.27 10.75
CA ARG A 71 -4.84 -30.55 10.15
C ARG A 71 -5.60 -30.34 8.84
N ARG A 72 -6.42 -29.30 8.74
CA ARG A 72 -7.16 -28.98 7.51
C ARG A 72 -6.24 -28.62 6.36
N LEU A 73 -5.18 -27.84 6.62
CA LEU A 73 -4.19 -27.48 5.62
C LEU A 73 -3.32 -28.67 5.21
N GLU A 74 -2.92 -29.51 6.16
CA GLU A 74 -2.20 -30.76 5.91
C GLU A 74 -3.01 -31.72 5.04
N ALA A 75 -4.30 -31.94 5.37
CA ALA A 75 -5.20 -32.78 4.59
C ALA A 75 -5.40 -32.26 3.16
N ALA A 76 -5.37 -30.95 2.97
CA ALA A 76 -5.41 -30.30 1.65
C ALA A 76 -4.07 -30.38 0.89
N ARG A 77 -3.02 -30.94 1.51
CA ARG A 77 -1.67 -31.09 0.97
C ARG A 77 -1.08 -29.79 0.44
N ILE A 78 -1.24 -28.70 1.21
CA ILE A 78 -0.68 -27.40 0.88
C ILE A 78 0.85 -27.44 1.08
N GLN A 79 1.63 -27.19 0.01
CA GLN A 79 3.10 -27.16 0.08
C GLN A 79 3.64 -25.76 0.35
N LEU A 80 2.95 -24.73 -0.13
CA LEU A 80 3.35 -23.33 0.04
C LEU A 80 2.16 -22.51 0.49
N LEU A 81 2.33 -21.76 1.58
CA LEU A 81 1.33 -20.86 2.14
C LEU A 81 1.82 -19.42 2.08
N LEU A 82 1.10 -18.58 1.35
CA LEU A 82 1.25 -17.13 1.36
C LEU A 82 0.35 -16.52 2.43
N TRP A 83 0.94 -15.91 3.44
CA TRP A 83 0.24 -15.12 4.44
C TRP A 83 0.05 -13.68 3.95
N VAL A 84 -1.19 -13.26 3.83
CA VAL A 84 -1.56 -11.91 3.40
C VAL A 84 -2.55 -11.32 4.41
N SER A 85 -2.12 -11.23 5.65
CA SER A 85 -2.87 -10.64 6.76
C SER A 85 -1.91 -9.92 7.69
N GLU A 86 -2.44 -9.02 8.51
CA GLU A 86 -1.66 -8.39 9.55
C GLU A 86 -1.21 -9.39 10.62
N PRO A 87 0.01 -9.25 11.17
CA PRO A 87 0.42 -9.99 12.36
C PRO A 87 -0.49 -9.59 13.55
N GLY A 88 -0.82 -10.56 14.40
CA GLY A 88 -1.61 -10.28 15.61
C GLY A 88 -3.07 -10.70 15.52
N GLU A 89 -3.58 -11.11 14.38
CA GLU A 89 -4.86 -11.79 14.30
C GLU A 89 -4.69 -13.24 14.79
N GLY A 90 -5.10 -13.49 16.04
CA GLY A 90 -4.82 -14.66 16.86
C GLY A 90 -4.60 -16.01 16.16
N LEU A 91 -5.53 -16.44 15.30
CA LEU A 91 -5.41 -17.71 14.58
C LEU A 91 -4.16 -17.77 13.68
N ARG A 92 -3.79 -16.66 13.03
CA ARG A 92 -2.63 -16.62 12.10
C ARG A 92 -1.32 -16.93 12.83
N THR A 93 -1.04 -16.25 13.94
CA THR A 93 0.21 -16.44 14.68
C THR A 93 0.28 -17.86 15.25
N LEU A 94 -0.81 -18.32 15.88
CA LEU A 94 -0.88 -19.65 16.44
C LEU A 94 -0.79 -20.74 15.36
N LEU A 95 -1.40 -20.55 14.21
CA LEU A 95 -1.31 -21.47 13.08
C LEU A 95 0.09 -21.48 12.47
N GLY A 96 0.77 -20.33 12.39
CA GLY A 96 2.18 -20.23 11.98
C GLY A 96 3.11 -21.04 12.89
N ILE A 97 2.89 -21.00 14.21
CA ILE A 97 3.65 -21.79 15.19
C ILE A 97 3.47 -23.30 14.97
N GLN A 98 2.28 -23.74 14.55
CA GLN A 98 1.98 -25.15 14.25
C GLN A 98 2.74 -25.68 13.01
N ARG A 99 3.31 -24.80 12.16
CA ARG A 99 4.00 -25.16 10.91
C ARG A 99 3.20 -26.12 10.01
N PRO A 100 1.95 -25.78 9.66
CA PRO A 100 1.02 -26.70 8.98
C PRO A 100 1.38 -27.00 7.54
N VAL A 101 2.43 -26.36 7.02
CA VAL A 101 2.88 -26.50 5.63
C VAL A 101 4.41 -26.50 5.56
N PRO A 102 5.00 -27.20 4.57
CA PRO A 102 6.47 -27.25 4.41
C PRO A 102 7.12 -25.88 4.22
N VAL A 103 6.46 -24.97 3.48
CA VAL A 103 6.98 -23.63 3.21
C VAL A 103 5.89 -22.60 3.41
N SER A 104 6.20 -21.54 4.18
CA SER A 104 5.31 -20.40 4.30
C SER A 104 6.07 -19.08 4.12
N THR A 105 5.39 -18.08 3.59
CA THR A 105 5.95 -16.75 3.36
C THR A 105 4.97 -15.67 3.76
N HIS A 106 5.46 -14.63 4.37
CA HIS A 106 4.74 -13.39 4.60
C HIS A 106 4.79 -12.52 3.35
N HIS A 107 3.64 -12.04 2.90
CA HIS A 107 3.51 -11.20 1.70
C HIS A 107 2.48 -10.09 1.93
N LEU A 108 2.80 -8.86 1.56
CA LEU A 108 1.94 -7.69 1.77
C LEU A 108 1.57 -7.43 3.25
N ALA A 109 0.43 -6.81 3.49
CA ALA A 109 -0.10 -6.44 4.80
C ALA A 109 0.86 -5.52 5.58
N VAL A 110 1.39 -5.95 6.71
CA VAL A 110 2.33 -5.14 7.48
C VAL A 110 3.75 -5.30 6.94
N PRO A 111 4.43 -4.22 6.60
CA PRO A 111 5.80 -4.24 6.10
C PRO A 111 6.81 -4.36 7.26
N ALA A 112 6.71 -5.45 7.99
CA ALA A 112 7.56 -5.77 9.13
C ALA A 112 7.73 -7.29 9.26
N THR A 113 8.77 -7.71 9.98
CA THR A 113 8.95 -9.10 10.36
C THR A 113 7.73 -9.63 11.12
N THR A 114 7.39 -10.90 10.94
CA THR A 114 6.31 -11.54 11.70
C THR A 114 6.79 -12.01 13.08
N GLY A 115 8.10 -12.29 13.24
CA GLY A 115 8.67 -12.91 14.43
C GLY A 115 8.16 -14.32 14.68
N VAL A 116 7.48 -14.96 13.73
CA VAL A 116 6.88 -16.29 13.85
C VAL A 116 7.80 -17.32 13.22
N GLU A 117 8.32 -18.25 14.00
CA GLU A 117 9.30 -19.25 13.57
C GLU A 117 8.82 -20.13 12.40
N GLY A 118 7.52 -20.40 12.32
CA GLY A 118 6.92 -21.15 11.21
C GLY A 118 6.70 -20.35 9.93
N VAL A 119 7.04 -19.06 9.89
CA VAL A 119 7.05 -18.23 8.67
C VAL A 119 8.48 -18.15 8.15
N HIS A 120 8.75 -18.84 7.06
CA HIS A 120 10.13 -19.06 6.57
C HIS A 120 10.67 -17.89 5.75
N TYR A 121 9.81 -17.22 4.98
CA TYR A 121 10.21 -16.17 4.05
C TYR A 121 9.37 -14.91 4.23
N PHE A 122 9.99 -13.78 3.90
CA PHE A 122 9.33 -12.48 3.76
C PHE A 122 9.58 -11.95 2.35
N SER A 123 8.51 -11.69 1.60
CA SER A 123 8.61 -11.19 0.23
C SER A 123 8.93 -9.70 0.21
N LEU A 124 9.99 -9.38 -0.48
CA LEU A 124 10.57 -8.05 -0.65
C LEU A 124 10.90 -7.83 -2.13
N ASP A 125 11.32 -6.66 -2.48
CA ASP A 125 12.04 -6.36 -3.71
C ASP A 125 13.43 -5.77 -3.40
N ARG A 126 14.26 -5.60 -4.43
CA ARG A 126 15.63 -5.09 -4.26
C ARG A 126 15.68 -3.71 -3.62
N ALA A 127 14.74 -2.83 -3.96
CA ALA A 127 14.75 -1.46 -3.45
C ALA A 127 14.32 -1.40 -1.99
N THR A 128 13.31 -2.19 -1.61
CA THR A 128 12.82 -2.27 -0.24
C THR A 128 13.75 -3.06 0.68
N ALA A 129 14.49 -4.04 0.18
CA ALA A 129 15.44 -4.84 0.95
C ALA A 129 16.78 -4.13 1.21
N ALA A 130 17.13 -3.11 0.44
CA ALA A 130 18.45 -2.47 0.46
C ALA A 130 18.59 -1.41 1.56
N PHE A 131 18.34 -1.75 2.84
CA PHE A 131 18.58 -0.85 3.98
C PHE A 131 19.61 -1.45 4.96
N PRO A 132 20.38 -0.61 5.67
CA PRO A 132 21.57 -1.05 6.42
C PRO A 132 21.31 -2.11 7.50
N SER A 133 20.12 -2.10 8.11
CA SER A 133 19.74 -3.04 9.16
C SER A 133 18.85 -4.19 8.68
N ALA A 134 18.66 -4.37 7.36
CA ALA A 134 17.72 -5.37 6.81
C ALA A 134 17.91 -6.76 7.41
N ALA A 135 19.12 -7.26 7.42
CA ALA A 135 19.45 -8.60 7.93
C ALA A 135 19.19 -8.78 9.44
N ARG A 136 19.08 -7.68 10.21
CA ARG A 136 18.82 -7.70 11.66
C ARG A 136 17.39 -7.35 12.02
N SER A 137 16.65 -6.80 11.07
CA SER A 137 15.27 -6.31 11.29
C SER A 137 14.21 -7.29 10.85
N ILE A 138 14.58 -8.35 10.15
CA ILE A 138 13.69 -9.36 9.59
C ILE A 138 14.18 -10.73 10.05
N SER A 139 13.32 -11.48 10.75
CA SER A 139 13.65 -12.84 11.25
C SER A 139 13.53 -13.89 10.15
N GLU A 140 12.71 -13.66 9.17
CA GLU A 140 12.49 -14.53 8.02
C GLU A 140 13.62 -14.38 6.98
N ARG A 141 13.76 -15.37 6.11
CA ARG A 141 14.61 -15.25 4.93
C ARG A 141 13.97 -14.31 3.89
N ALA A 142 14.75 -13.44 3.30
CA ALA A 142 14.26 -12.55 2.26
C ALA A 142 13.96 -13.32 0.96
N LEU A 143 12.72 -13.23 0.47
CA LEU A 143 12.31 -13.67 -0.86
C LEU A 143 12.27 -12.43 -1.76
N ILE A 144 13.31 -12.23 -2.56
CA ILE A 144 13.45 -11.03 -3.39
C ILE A 144 12.71 -11.22 -4.71
N LEU A 145 11.64 -10.44 -4.89
CA LEU A 145 10.89 -10.40 -6.14
C LEU A 145 11.61 -9.52 -7.18
N PRO A 146 11.49 -9.84 -8.49
CA PRO A 146 12.31 -9.21 -9.53
C PRO A 146 11.98 -7.74 -9.77
N HIS A 147 10.72 -7.32 -9.61
CA HIS A 147 10.27 -5.95 -9.88
C HIS A 147 9.90 -5.23 -8.60
N HIS A 148 8.69 -5.44 -8.11
CA HIS A 148 8.18 -4.84 -6.89
C HIS A 148 7.38 -5.87 -6.08
N TYR A 149 7.48 -5.82 -4.75
CA TYR A 149 6.78 -6.81 -3.91
C TYR A 149 5.29 -6.52 -3.78
N GLN A 150 4.89 -5.26 -3.88
CA GLN A 150 3.50 -4.86 -3.71
C GLN A 150 2.72 -5.08 -5.00
N VAL A 151 1.94 -6.14 -5.03
CA VAL A 151 1.00 -6.40 -6.13
C VAL A 151 -0.14 -5.37 -6.11
N ASN A 152 -0.74 -5.15 -7.26
CA ASN A 152 -1.93 -4.31 -7.37
C ASN A 152 -2.87 -4.85 -8.45
N SER A 153 -4.13 -4.48 -8.35
CA SER A 153 -5.19 -4.90 -9.27
C SER A 153 -5.93 -3.72 -9.89
N HIS A 154 -5.32 -2.54 -9.93
CA HIS A 154 -5.93 -1.31 -10.42
C HIS A 154 -6.48 -1.45 -11.83
N ALA A 155 -5.73 -2.08 -12.73
CA ALA A 155 -6.17 -2.33 -14.11
C ALA A 155 -7.45 -3.17 -14.22
N SER A 156 -7.79 -3.95 -13.19
CA SER A 156 -8.97 -4.83 -13.20
C SER A 156 -10.13 -4.29 -12.37
N GLY A 157 -9.85 -3.45 -11.37
CA GLY A 157 -10.85 -3.00 -10.39
C GLY A 157 -11.36 -1.58 -10.62
N LEU A 158 -10.51 -0.68 -11.12
CA LEU A 158 -10.87 0.72 -11.36
C LEU A 158 -11.20 1.02 -12.83
N GLY A 159 -10.93 0.08 -13.73
CA GLY A 159 -10.84 0.36 -15.16
C GLY A 159 -9.61 1.26 -15.46
N PRO A 160 -9.36 1.58 -16.72
CA PRO A 160 -8.38 2.59 -17.05
C PRO A 160 -8.86 3.91 -16.46
N THR A 161 -8.23 4.38 -15.39
CA THR A 161 -8.32 5.77 -14.95
C THR A 161 -7.54 6.68 -15.91
N GLY A 162 -7.29 6.18 -17.11
CA GLY A 162 -6.97 7.01 -18.24
C GLY A 162 -8.10 8.01 -18.44
N SER A 163 -7.76 9.13 -19.00
CA SER A 163 -8.56 10.33 -19.21
C SER A 163 -10.02 10.16 -19.69
N GLU A 164 -10.48 8.97 -19.97
CA GLU A 164 -11.81 8.67 -20.49
C GLU A 164 -12.89 8.41 -19.42
N GLN A 165 -12.53 8.06 -18.18
CA GLN A 165 -13.53 7.80 -17.11
C GLN A 165 -13.46 8.79 -15.93
N LEU A 166 -12.40 9.54 -15.80
CA LEU A 166 -12.47 10.76 -14.99
C LEU A 166 -13.27 11.76 -15.83
N PRO A 167 -14.33 12.38 -15.26
CA PRO A 167 -14.96 13.51 -15.92
C PRO A 167 -13.82 14.40 -16.38
N SER A 168 -13.96 15.05 -17.53
CA SER A 168 -12.99 15.92 -18.20
C SER A 168 -12.32 17.00 -17.33
N THR A 169 -12.17 16.72 -16.05
CA THR A 169 -11.59 17.56 -15.00
C THR A 169 -10.12 17.87 -15.24
N ARG A 170 -9.38 17.01 -15.96
CA ARG A 170 -8.06 17.41 -16.46
C ARG A 170 -8.14 18.38 -17.65
N ALA A 171 -9.18 18.35 -18.44
CA ALA A 171 -9.32 19.22 -19.60
C ALA A 171 -9.83 20.64 -19.26
N GLY A 172 -10.37 20.86 -18.05
CA GLY A 172 -10.96 22.15 -17.67
C GLY A 172 -10.69 22.64 -16.26
N TRP A 173 -10.28 21.77 -15.33
CA TRP A 173 -10.04 22.16 -13.94
C TRP A 173 -8.54 22.20 -13.67
N ARG A 174 -7.91 23.32 -13.92
CA ARG A 174 -6.63 23.66 -13.32
C ARG A 174 -6.92 24.47 -12.06
N TRP A 175 -6.45 23.99 -10.92
CA TRP A 175 -6.28 24.87 -9.79
C TRP A 175 -5.45 26.07 -10.26
N PRO A 176 -5.81 27.31 -9.88
CA PRO A 176 -5.02 28.48 -10.25
C PRO A 176 -3.60 28.43 -9.67
N VAL A 177 -3.34 27.49 -8.77
CA VAL A 177 -2.04 27.25 -8.12
C VAL A 177 -1.77 25.75 -8.04
N SER A 178 -0.49 25.37 -8.05
CA SER A 178 -0.07 23.98 -7.86
C SER A 178 -0.50 23.45 -6.50
N SER A 179 -0.93 22.18 -6.43
CA SER A 179 -1.31 21.52 -5.20
C SER A 179 -0.37 20.39 -4.82
N ILE A 180 0.18 20.46 -3.62
CA ILE A 180 1.03 19.43 -3.00
C ILE A 180 0.13 18.61 -2.09
N ALA A 181 -0.18 17.38 -2.47
CA ALA A 181 -1.15 16.54 -1.77
C ALA A 181 -0.47 15.49 -0.88
N ASN A 182 -1.01 15.26 0.32
CA ASN A 182 -0.80 14.05 1.09
C ASN A 182 -2.15 13.48 1.54
N PHE A 183 -2.51 12.32 1.00
CA PHE A 183 -3.77 11.63 1.27
C PHE A 183 -3.59 10.40 2.17
N GLY A 184 -2.39 10.21 2.69
CA GLY A 184 -2.05 9.15 3.63
C GLY A 184 -2.69 9.35 5.01
N GLN A 185 -2.31 8.50 5.93
CA GLN A 185 -2.77 8.64 7.31
C GLN A 185 -2.09 9.84 7.98
N ILE A 186 -2.87 10.72 8.56
CA ILE A 186 -2.41 11.94 9.27
C ILE A 186 -1.39 11.63 10.37
N THR A 187 -1.53 10.47 11.01
CA THR A 187 -0.60 10.01 12.06
C THR A 187 0.83 9.76 11.58
N ARG A 188 1.05 9.74 10.27
CA ARG A 188 2.39 9.59 9.66
C ARG A 188 3.07 10.92 9.36
N LEU A 189 2.37 12.03 9.50
CA LEU A 189 2.97 13.37 9.39
C LEU A 189 3.82 13.63 10.62
N ASP A 190 5.09 13.89 10.41
CA ASP A 190 6.04 14.24 11.46
C ASP A 190 6.51 15.70 11.34
N PRO A 191 7.06 16.28 12.42
CA PRO A 191 7.50 17.68 12.41
C PRO A 191 8.54 18.00 11.33
N THR A 192 9.44 17.07 11.01
CA THR A 192 10.48 17.27 9.98
C THR A 192 9.86 17.39 8.59
N LEU A 193 8.87 16.56 8.28
CA LEU A 193 8.12 16.67 7.03
C LEU A 193 7.37 17.98 6.96
N LEU A 194 6.64 18.36 8.02
CA LEU A 194 5.86 19.59 8.05
C LEU A 194 6.75 20.82 7.88
N ASP A 195 7.91 20.87 8.54
CA ASP A 195 8.87 21.97 8.36
C ASP A 195 9.46 21.99 6.94
N THR A 196 9.78 20.82 6.37
CA THR A 196 10.23 20.71 4.98
C THR A 196 9.16 21.24 4.03
N LEU A 197 7.90 20.86 4.21
CA LEU A 197 6.79 21.37 3.37
C LEU A 197 6.56 22.85 3.58
N ARG A 198 6.69 23.36 4.81
CA ARG A 198 6.66 24.81 5.07
C ARG A 198 7.69 25.56 4.24
N HIS A 199 8.94 25.09 4.20
CA HIS A 199 9.99 25.71 3.40
C HIS A 199 9.70 25.66 1.90
N VAL A 200 9.11 24.55 1.40
CA VAL A 200 8.64 24.46 0.02
C VAL A 200 7.55 25.48 -0.26
N LEU A 201 6.53 25.54 0.61
CA LEU A 201 5.41 26.47 0.46
C LEU A 201 5.85 27.93 0.48
N LEU A 202 6.87 28.30 1.27
CA LEU A 202 7.43 29.65 1.28
C LEU A 202 8.12 30.04 -0.03
N LYS A 203 8.68 29.06 -0.75
CA LYS A 203 9.38 29.26 -2.01
C LYS A 203 8.52 29.05 -3.25
N THR A 204 7.31 28.54 -3.07
CA THR A 204 6.38 28.24 -4.16
C THR A 204 5.04 28.93 -3.92
N ASN A 205 4.26 29.08 -4.98
CA ASN A 205 2.87 29.50 -4.84
C ASN A 205 1.91 28.31 -4.66
N ALA A 206 2.43 27.12 -4.29
CA ALA A 206 1.64 25.92 -4.10
C ALA A 206 0.81 25.98 -2.82
N LEU A 207 -0.26 25.18 -2.76
CA LEU A 207 -1.03 24.89 -1.56
C LEU A 207 -0.83 23.46 -1.09
N LEU A 208 -0.89 23.22 0.20
CA LEU A 208 -0.88 21.90 0.81
C LEU A 208 -2.31 21.34 0.87
N TRP A 209 -2.48 20.09 0.39
CA TRP A 209 -3.78 19.40 0.42
C TRP A 209 -3.68 18.11 1.22
N LEU A 210 -4.30 18.08 2.39
CA LEU A 210 -4.32 16.92 3.28
C LEU A 210 -5.69 16.25 3.27
N ALA A 211 -5.72 14.93 3.53
CA ALA A 211 -6.95 14.18 3.77
C ALA A 211 -7.03 13.72 5.23
N ALA A 212 -8.16 13.96 5.88
CA ALA A 212 -8.35 13.62 7.28
C ALA A 212 -9.76 13.05 7.54
N PRO A 213 -9.94 12.14 8.52
CA PRO A 213 -11.23 11.50 8.80
C PRO A 213 -12.25 12.42 9.48
N GLY A 214 -11.87 13.65 9.83
CA GLY A 214 -12.74 14.61 10.55
C GLY A 214 -12.00 15.87 10.97
N PRO A 215 -12.60 16.69 11.83
CA PRO A 215 -11.95 17.89 12.36
C PRO A 215 -10.75 17.49 13.21
N LEU A 216 -9.61 18.11 12.93
CA LEU A 216 -8.34 17.90 13.63
C LEU A 216 -7.84 19.23 14.21
N PRO A 217 -8.40 19.68 15.34
CA PRO A 217 -8.04 20.98 15.94
C PRO A 217 -6.53 21.11 16.22
N ARG A 218 -5.91 20.03 16.72
CA ARG A 218 -4.47 20.00 17.00
C ARG A 218 -3.65 20.17 15.74
N LEU A 219 -3.92 19.40 14.67
CA LEU A 219 -3.21 19.54 13.40
C LEU A 219 -3.37 20.95 12.83
N ARG A 220 -4.56 21.53 12.94
CA ARG A 220 -4.83 22.91 12.51
C ARG A 220 -3.99 23.91 13.28
N ALA A 221 -3.89 23.75 14.60
CA ALA A 221 -3.05 24.59 15.44
C ALA A 221 -1.55 24.46 15.10
N GLU A 222 -1.08 23.24 14.89
CA GLU A 222 0.31 22.97 14.50
C GLU A 222 0.64 23.57 13.12
N LEU A 223 -0.23 23.42 12.13
CA LEU A 223 -0.06 24.04 10.80
C LEU A 223 -0.07 25.57 10.90
N ALA A 224 -0.96 26.15 11.70
CA ALA A 224 -1.01 27.59 11.92
C ALA A 224 0.25 28.11 12.61
N ALA A 225 0.78 27.39 13.62
CA ALA A 225 2.04 27.72 14.28
C ALA A 225 3.23 27.72 13.31
N LEU A 226 3.18 26.87 12.29
CA LEU A 226 4.16 26.85 11.18
C LEU A 226 3.89 27.93 10.11
N GLY A 227 2.88 28.77 10.26
CA GLY A 227 2.50 29.79 9.27
C GLY A 227 1.76 29.20 8.05
N ILE A 228 1.31 27.95 8.11
CA ILE A 228 0.54 27.30 7.06
C ILE A 228 -0.96 27.50 7.35
N HIS A 229 -1.52 28.60 6.86
CA HIS A 229 -2.91 28.98 7.16
C HIS A 229 -3.89 28.29 6.22
N GLN A 230 -4.92 27.65 6.79
CA GLN A 230 -5.90 26.83 6.07
C GLN A 230 -6.64 27.54 4.93
N ARG A 231 -6.95 28.83 5.09
CA ARG A 231 -7.75 29.54 4.08
C ARG A 231 -6.96 29.96 2.84
N SER A 232 -5.64 30.01 2.95
CA SER A 232 -4.79 30.53 1.86
C SER A 232 -3.76 29.54 1.35
N ARG A 233 -3.30 28.63 2.19
CA ARG A 233 -2.15 27.77 1.87
C ARG A 233 -2.36 26.28 2.18
N CYS A 234 -3.48 25.88 2.80
CA CYS A 234 -3.78 24.52 3.15
C CYS A 234 -5.26 24.16 3.01
N ILE A 235 -5.54 23.04 2.39
CA ILE A 235 -6.86 22.41 2.33
C ILE A 235 -6.81 21.13 3.17
N ILE A 236 -7.79 20.93 4.05
CA ILE A 236 -8.02 19.65 4.71
C ILE A 236 -9.39 19.15 4.24
N SER A 237 -9.38 18.07 3.47
CA SER A 237 -10.58 17.43 2.92
C SER A 237 -10.92 16.14 3.66
N PRO A 238 -12.16 15.68 3.64
CA PRO A 238 -12.54 14.40 4.25
C PRO A 238 -11.89 13.22 3.52
N ARG A 239 -11.82 12.08 4.20
CA ARG A 239 -11.54 10.80 3.52
C ARG A 239 -12.70 10.45 2.60
N LEU A 240 -12.38 9.85 1.47
CA LEU A 240 -13.34 9.48 0.44
C LEU A 240 -13.30 7.97 0.21
N GLY A 241 -14.40 7.41 -0.27
CA GLY A 241 -14.43 6.06 -0.81
C GLY A 241 -13.53 5.96 -2.06
N TRP A 242 -13.18 4.75 -2.42
CA TRP A 242 -12.14 4.42 -3.40
C TRP A 242 -12.24 5.18 -4.74
N GLN A 243 -13.40 5.18 -5.39
CA GLN A 243 -13.59 5.84 -6.69
C GLN A 243 -13.42 7.36 -6.62
N ALA A 244 -14.06 8.00 -5.63
CA ALA A 244 -13.94 9.43 -5.39
C ALA A 244 -12.52 9.82 -4.95
N TYR A 245 -11.82 8.92 -4.27
CA TYR A 245 -10.42 9.08 -3.90
C TYR A 245 -9.51 9.12 -5.13
N ALA A 246 -9.67 8.20 -6.08
CA ALA A 246 -8.89 8.18 -7.32
C ALA A 246 -9.14 9.45 -8.16
N ALA A 247 -10.40 9.87 -8.28
CA ALA A 247 -10.75 11.11 -8.97
C ALA A 247 -10.09 12.34 -8.31
N ARG A 248 -10.08 12.40 -6.97
CA ARG A 248 -9.38 13.46 -6.22
C ARG A 248 -7.88 13.43 -6.45
N ALA A 249 -7.28 12.24 -6.42
CA ALA A 249 -5.85 12.09 -6.66
C ALA A 249 -5.44 12.66 -8.02
N ALA A 250 -6.24 12.41 -9.06
CA ALA A 250 -5.97 12.87 -10.42
C ALA A 250 -5.94 14.40 -10.60
N VAL A 251 -6.54 15.18 -9.71
CA VAL A 251 -6.52 16.66 -9.78
C VAL A 251 -5.40 17.29 -8.98
N ALA A 252 -4.68 16.53 -8.15
CA ALA A 252 -3.49 17.01 -7.47
C ALA A 252 -2.34 17.19 -8.46
N THR A 253 -1.51 18.23 -8.26
CA THR A 253 -0.33 18.45 -9.09
C THR A 253 0.77 17.44 -8.75
N LEU A 254 0.95 17.19 -7.46
CA LEU A 254 2.00 16.34 -6.91
C LEU A 254 1.53 15.68 -5.62
N TYR A 255 1.88 14.42 -5.44
CA TYR A 255 1.77 13.75 -4.16
C TYR A 255 3.12 13.77 -3.43
N VAL A 256 3.12 14.12 -2.16
CA VAL A 256 4.29 14.07 -1.27
C VAL A 256 4.10 13.01 -0.21
N ASP A 257 5.06 12.13 -0.12
CA ASP A 257 5.02 11.00 0.78
C ASP A 257 5.62 11.32 2.15
N THR A 258 5.28 10.52 3.14
CA THR A 258 5.79 10.62 4.52
C THR A 258 7.17 9.97 4.66
N LEU A 259 7.99 10.44 5.63
CA LEU A 259 9.42 10.11 5.69
C LEU A 259 9.73 8.74 6.31
N HIS A 260 9.09 8.41 7.44
CA HIS A 260 9.44 7.23 8.24
C HIS A 260 8.60 6.00 7.90
N TYR A 261 7.39 6.22 7.46
CA TYR A 261 6.49 5.19 6.99
C TYR A 261 5.81 5.69 5.70
N ASN A 262 6.34 5.31 4.56
CA ASN A 262 5.81 5.74 3.26
C ASN A 262 4.35 5.30 3.05
N SER A 263 3.73 5.92 2.10
CA SER A 263 2.39 5.55 1.63
C SER A 263 2.52 4.41 0.62
N HIS A 264 2.23 3.20 1.03
CA HIS A 264 2.39 2.03 0.17
C HIS A 264 1.31 1.99 -0.90
N THR A 265 0.09 1.60 -0.53
CA THR A 265 -1.06 1.56 -1.45
C THR A 265 -1.41 2.93 -1.99
N THR A 266 -1.40 3.96 -1.14
CA THR A 266 -1.70 5.33 -1.57
C THR A 266 -0.75 5.83 -2.65
N THR A 267 0.55 5.46 -2.61
CA THR A 267 1.50 5.81 -3.67
C THR A 267 1.12 5.14 -5.00
N VAL A 268 0.74 3.86 -4.97
CA VAL A 268 0.24 3.16 -6.17
C VAL A 268 -1.03 3.84 -6.70
N ASP A 269 -1.95 4.18 -5.80
CA ASP A 269 -3.24 4.81 -6.16
C ASP A 269 -3.03 6.15 -6.89
N VAL A 270 -2.18 7.01 -6.34
CA VAL A 270 -1.95 8.34 -6.92
C VAL A 270 -1.19 8.27 -8.25
N LEU A 271 -0.22 7.35 -8.36
CA LEU A 271 0.48 7.09 -9.62
C LEU A 271 -0.47 6.53 -10.68
N TRP A 272 -1.35 5.62 -10.31
CA TRP A 272 -2.40 5.09 -11.20
C TRP A 272 -3.35 6.19 -11.66
N ALA A 273 -3.68 7.15 -10.81
CA ALA A 273 -4.45 8.33 -11.17
C ALA A 273 -3.67 9.34 -12.05
N GLY A 274 -2.39 9.08 -12.33
CA GLY A 274 -1.52 9.91 -13.15
C GLY A 274 -0.89 11.09 -12.41
N THR A 275 -0.91 11.09 -11.09
CA THR A 275 -0.26 12.12 -10.27
C THR A 275 1.11 11.63 -9.82
N PRO A 276 2.21 12.36 -10.13
CA PRO A 276 3.54 11.97 -9.69
C PRO A 276 3.64 11.98 -8.15
N ALA A 277 4.45 11.08 -7.61
CA ALA A 277 4.67 10.96 -6.17
C ALA A 277 6.15 11.14 -5.84
N VAL A 278 6.48 12.03 -4.91
CA VAL A 278 7.84 12.18 -4.38
C VAL A 278 7.92 11.48 -3.04
N SER A 279 8.84 10.51 -2.93
CA SER A 279 9.08 9.73 -1.71
C SER A 279 10.56 9.75 -1.33
N THR A 280 10.86 9.50 -0.07
CA THR A 280 12.24 9.35 0.41
C THR A 280 12.69 7.89 0.36
N VAL A 281 13.99 7.67 0.14
CA VAL A 281 14.66 6.39 0.31
C VAL A 281 15.20 6.33 1.75
N GLY A 282 14.34 5.92 2.68
CA GLY A 282 14.67 5.93 4.10
C GLY A 282 15.50 4.74 4.59
N GLY A 283 15.73 4.70 5.89
CA GLY A 283 16.59 3.72 6.58
C GLY A 283 15.89 2.42 7.02
N SER A 284 14.60 2.27 6.75
CA SER A 284 13.81 1.08 7.08
C SER A 284 13.03 0.58 5.88
N PHE A 285 12.51 -0.65 5.95
CA PHE A 285 11.63 -1.17 4.91
C PHE A 285 10.46 -0.24 4.64
N THR A 286 9.72 0.13 5.69
CA THR A 286 8.53 1.00 5.60
C THR A 286 8.81 2.37 4.99
N ALA A 287 10.01 2.89 5.16
CA ALA A 287 10.44 4.20 4.66
C ALA A 287 11.02 4.15 3.22
N ARG A 288 10.89 3.03 2.52
CA ARG A 288 11.44 2.83 1.17
C ARG A 288 10.40 2.42 0.13
N VAL A 289 9.22 2.02 0.58
CA VAL A 289 8.21 1.44 -0.30
C VAL A 289 7.72 2.43 -1.34
N GLY A 290 7.39 3.67 -0.96
CA GLY A 290 6.97 4.70 -1.91
C GLY A 290 8.00 4.97 -3.00
N ALA A 291 9.28 5.08 -2.61
CA ALA A 291 10.37 5.24 -3.56
C ALA A 291 10.57 4.01 -4.46
N ALA A 292 10.37 2.81 -3.93
CA ALA A 292 10.41 1.57 -4.72
C ALA A 292 9.27 1.50 -5.75
N VAL A 293 8.06 1.90 -5.36
CA VAL A 293 6.90 2.01 -6.25
C VAL A 293 7.18 3.02 -7.38
N SER A 294 7.69 4.21 -7.05
CA SER A 294 8.03 5.24 -8.05
C SER A 294 9.07 4.74 -9.06
N ARG A 295 10.09 4.02 -8.58
CA ARG A 295 11.08 3.39 -9.47
C ARG A 295 10.46 2.32 -10.38
N ALA A 296 9.60 1.47 -9.84
CA ALA A 296 8.89 0.44 -10.60
C ALA A 296 7.93 1.05 -11.65
N ALA A 297 7.39 2.23 -11.36
CA ALA A 297 6.56 3.02 -12.28
C ALA A 297 7.37 3.79 -13.35
N GLY A 298 8.70 3.69 -13.36
CA GLY A 298 9.55 4.35 -14.35
C GLY A 298 9.87 5.82 -14.08
N ILE A 299 9.64 6.30 -12.85
CA ILE A 299 9.94 7.69 -12.43
C ILE A 299 10.95 7.73 -11.27
N PRO A 300 12.17 7.18 -11.44
CA PRO A 300 13.14 7.05 -10.36
C PRO A 300 13.60 8.38 -9.76
N ASP A 301 13.51 9.48 -10.51
CA ASP A 301 13.94 10.82 -10.09
C ASP A 301 13.09 11.41 -8.97
N THR A 302 11.92 10.83 -8.73
CA THR A 302 11.06 11.20 -7.60
C THR A 302 11.39 10.44 -6.30
N ALA A 303 12.37 9.54 -6.32
CA ALA A 303 12.88 8.79 -5.18
C ALA A 303 14.08 9.50 -4.54
N ALA A 304 13.82 10.42 -3.63
CA ALA A 304 14.82 11.27 -3.01
C ALA A 304 15.65 10.53 -1.95
N THR A 305 16.98 10.72 -1.96
CA THR A 305 17.93 10.11 -1.01
C THR A 305 18.28 11.03 0.16
N SER A 306 17.77 12.26 0.16
CA SER A 306 17.93 13.23 1.24
C SER A 306 16.74 14.20 1.29
N LEU A 307 16.50 14.83 2.45
CA LEU A 307 15.47 15.87 2.60
C LEU A 307 15.72 17.07 1.68
N ARG A 308 16.99 17.40 1.41
CA ARG A 308 17.34 18.46 0.46
C ARG A 308 16.86 18.09 -0.94
N GLN A 309 17.18 16.88 -1.41
CA GLN A 309 16.73 16.40 -2.72
C GLN A 309 15.19 16.33 -2.78
N TYR A 310 14.55 15.81 -1.72
CA TYR A 310 13.10 15.77 -1.61
C TYR A 310 12.47 17.16 -1.79
N SER A 311 12.95 18.15 -1.02
CA SER A 311 12.48 19.53 -1.11
C SER A 311 12.71 20.14 -2.51
N MET A 312 13.88 19.94 -3.10
CA MET A 312 14.21 20.43 -4.45
C MET A 312 13.32 19.79 -5.52
N THR A 313 13.11 18.47 -5.46
CA THR A 313 12.22 17.75 -6.40
C THR A 313 10.78 18.26 -6.29
N VAL A 314 10.28 18.46 -5.06
CA VAL A 314 8.92 19.00 -4.85
C VAL A 314 8.81 20.42 -5.40
N GLN A 315 9.82 21.29 -5.18
CA GLN A 315 9.85 22.65 -5.73
C GLN A 315 9.84 22.65 -7.25
N SER A 316 10.72 21.85 -7.87
CA SER A 316 10.81 21.74 -9.35
C SER A 316 9.50 21.28 -9.98
N LEU A 317 8.85 20.26 -9.41
CA LEU A 317 7.60 19.71 -9.94
C LEU A 317 6.37 20.60 -9.68
N THR A 318 6.45 21.54 -8.77
CA THR A 318 5.37 22.50 -8.48
C THR A 318 5.48 23.81 -9.28
N GLY A 319 6.46 23.92 -10.16
CA GLY A 319 6.53 25.03 -11.12
C GLY A 319 7.12 26.31 -10.56
N VAL A 320 8.14 26.20 -9.72
CA VAL A 320 9.03 27.34 -9.48
C VAL A 320 10.08 27.34 -10.58
N ALA A 321 9.88 28.22 -11.56
CA ALA A 321 10.94 28.65 -12.43
C ALA A 321 11.93 29.52 -11.67
#